data_74686967b34fc62353edc8736832b8f1
#
_entry.id   74686967b34fc62353edc8736832b8f1
#
_cell.length_a   1.000
_cell.length_b   1.000
_cell.length_c   1.000
_cell.angle_alpha   90.00
_cell.angle_beta   90.00
_cell.angle_gamma   90.00
#
_symmetry.space_group_name_H-M   'P 1'
#
loop_
_entity.id
_entity.type
_entity.pdbx_description
1 polymer ?
#
loop_
_entity_poly.entity_id
_entity_poly.type
_entity_poly.pdbx_seq_one_letter_code
_entity_poly.pdbx_strand_id
1 'polypeptide(L)'
;MWLFKPFCSCLVVLLLSGCGFKSLYGTQGKFDSPTELSAIKISIIRDRIGQQVRNELLDLLTPHGAPQHPHYILNVTVRESKNAFAVKKNAFATRADLRLTGGFNLISSVNGKPLTSGN
;
A
#
# COMPACT_ATOMS: atom_id res chain seq x y z
N MET A 1 -18.80 5.25 -51.66
CA MET A 1 -17.92 4.47 -50.80
C MET A 1 -16.80 5.26 -50.10
N TRP A 2 -16.70 6.53 -50.28
CA TRP A 2 -15.58 7.34 -49.72
C TRP A 2 -15.91 8.01 -48.37
N LEU A 3 -17.17 8.16 -48.03
CA LEU A 3 -17.65 8.77 -46.78
C LEU A 3 -17.67 7.83 -45.58
N PHE A 4 -17.59 6.50 -45.76
CA PHE A 4 -17.59 5.51 -44.68
C PHE A 4 -16.25 5.43 -43.92
N LYS A 5 -15.14 5.75 -44.56
CA LYS A 5 -13.81 5.71 -43.92
C LYS A 5 -13.63 6.73 -42.80
N PRO A 6 -14.00 8.03 -42.95
CA PRO A 6 -13.86 8.99 -41.86
C PRO A 6 -14.86 8.74 -40.72
N PHE A 7 -16.05 8.19 -41.03
CA PHE A 7 -17.06 7.88 -40.02
C PHE A 7 -16.63 6.72 -39.12
N CYS A 8 -16.05 5.67 -39.69
CA CYS A 8 -15.52 4.53 -38.95
C CYS A 8 -14.30 4.93 -38.06
N SER A 9 -13.43 5.81 -38.57
CA SER A 9 -12.29 6.35 -37.82
C SER A 9 -12.73 7.18 -36.63
N CYS A 10 -13.79 8.01 -36.78
CA CYS A 10 -14.33 8.82 -35.69
C CYS A 10 -15.00 7.96 -34.61
N LEU A 11 -15.68 6.88 -35.00
CA LEU A 11 -16.29 5.92 -34.07
C LEU A 11 -15.24 5.19 -33.23
N VAL A 12 -14.12 4.79 -33.80
CA VAL A 12 -13.01 4.14 -33.09
C VAL A 12 -12.38 5.07 -32.06
N VAL A 13 -12.17 6.36 -32.40
CA VAL A 13 -11.64 7.37 -31.48
C VAL A 13 -12.60 7.62 -30.30
N LEU A 14 -13.92 7.62 -30.56
CA LEU A 14 -14.92 7.76 -29.49
C LEU A 14 -14.92 6.56 -28.52
N LEU A 15 -14.68 5.35 -29.02
CA LEU A 15 -14.61 4.13 -28.19
C LEU A 15 -13.34 4.08 -27.33
N LEU A 16 -12.24 4.69 -27.74
CA LEU A 16 -11.00 4.78 -26.97
C LEU A 16 -11.06 5.83 -25.84
N SER A 17 -11.97 6.80 -25.91
CA SER A 17 -12.17 7.81 -24.87
C SER A 17 -12.82 7.25 -23.60
N GLY A 18 -13.33 6.02 -23.63
CA GLY A 18 -14.03 5.36 -22.53
C GLY A 18 -13.13 4.68 -21.48
N CYS A 19 -11.80 4.77 -21.59
CA CYS A 19 -10.93 4.33 -20.50
C CYS A 19 -11.05 5.30 -19.32
N GLY A 20 -12.06 5.09 -18.49
CA GLY A 20 -12.28 5.79 -17.24
C GLY A 20 -11.15 5.51 -16.24
N PHE A 21 -9.98 6.09 -16.50
CA PHE A 21 -8.88 6.09 -15.53
C PHE A 21 -9.26 7.01 -14.38
N LYS A 22 -9.86 6.46 -13.34
CA LYS A 22 -10.18 7.20 -12.13
C LYS A 22 -8.94 7.19 -11.25
N SER A 23 -8.29 8.34 -11.09
CA SER A 23 -7.15 8.45 -10.19
C SER A 23 -7.60 8.13 -8.76
N LEU A 24 -6.97 7.16 -8.11
CA LEU A 24 -7.29 6.76 -6.74
C LEU A 24 -7.02 7.91 -5.74
N TYR A 25 -6.19 8.87 -6.11
CA TYR A 25 -5.79 10.04 -5.31
C TYR A 25 -6.25 11.37 -5.91
N GLY A 26 -7.16 11.35 -6.89
CA GLY A 26 -7.72 12.57 -7.47
C GLY A 26 -8.79 13.19 -6.57
N THR A 27 -8.69 14.47 -6.29
CA THR A 27 -9.55 15.27 -5.40
C THR A 27 -10.99 15.50 -5.89
N GLN A 28 -11.44 14.78 -6.93
CA GLN A 28 -12.79 14.95 -7.50
C GLN A 28 -13.57 13.65 -7.55
N GLY A 29 -14.14 13.24 -6.43
CA GLY A 29 -15.10 12.17 -6.40
C GLY A 29 -15.60 11.95 -4.97
N LYS A 30 -16.93 11.87 -4.80
CA LYS A 30 -17.68 11.64 -3.55
C LYS A 30 -17.34 10.32 -2.79
N PHE A 31 -16.10 9.87 -2.87
CA PHE A 31 -15.54 8.87 -1.96
C PHE A 31 -14.43 9.56 -1.19
N ASP A 32 -14.68 9.88 0.06
CA ASP A 32 -13.73 10.47 1.02
C ASP A 32 -12.57 9.52 1.38
N SER A 33 -12.25 8.55 0.52
CA SER A 33 -11.16 7.60 0.74
C SER A 33 -9.78 8.25 1.01
N PRO A 34 -9.37 9.32 0.30
CA PRO A 34 -8.10 9.96 0.62
C PRO A 34 -8.08 10.61 2.00
N THR A 35 -9.20 11.18 2.42
CA THR A 35 -9.33 11.87 3.71
C THR A 35 -9.32 10.87 4.87
N GLU A 36 -9.97 9.72 4.73
CA GLU A 36 -9.97 8.67 5.76
C GLU A 36 -8.61 7.98 5.88
N LEU A 37 -7.95 7.69 4.75
CA LEU A 37 -6.60 7.12 4.76
C LEU A 37 -5.58 8.08 5.39
N SER A 38 -5.70 9.38 5.13
CA SER A 38 -4.83 10.38 5.76
C SER A 38 -5.09 10.58 7.26
N ALA A 39 -6.21 10.09 7.78
CA ALA A 39 -6.53 10.08 9.21
C ALA A 39 -5.99 8.85 9.96
N ILE A 40 -5.20 7.99 9.30
CA ILE A 40 -4.56 6.82 9.90
C ILE A 40 -3.22 7.22 10.51
N LYS A 41 -3.05 6.97 11.80
CA LYS A 41 -1.76 7.06 12.48
C LYS A 41 -1.05 5.71 12.43
N ILE A 42 0.16 5.68 11.90
CA ILE A 42 0.99 4.48 11.85
C ILE A 42 1.83 4.41 13.13
N SER A 43 1.67 3.31 13.87
CA SER A 43 2.46 3.04 15.07
C SER A 43 3.93 2.82 14.74
N ILE A 44 4.80 2.96 15.74
CA ILE A 44 6.23 2.67 15.59
C ILE A 44 6.39 1.16 15.36
N ILE A 45 7.04 0.82 14.25
CA ILE A 45 7.40 -0.56 13.94
C ILE A 45 8.87 -0.72 14.36
N ARG A 46 9.14 -1.73 15.20
CA ARG A 46 10.49 -2.01 15.70
C ARG A 46 11.34 -2.61 14.58
N ASP A 47 12.66 -2.60 14.79
CA ASP A 47 13.67 -3.15 13.89
C ASP A 47 13.90 -2.33 12.60
N ARG A 48 15.03 -2.59 11.98
CA ARG A 48 15.48 -1.87 10.78
C ARG A 48 14.49 -2.03 9.62
N ILE A 49 14.04 -3.25 9.37
CA ILE A 49 13.07 -3.54 8.30
C ILE A 49 11.74 -2.92 8.62
N GLY A 50 11.31 -2.99 9.88
CA GLY A 50 10.08 -2.34 10.34
C GLY A 50 10.10 -0.83 10.12
N GLN A 51 11.24 -0.15 10.32
CA GLN A 51 11.37 1.27 10.05
C GLN A 51 11.28 1.59 8.55
N GLN A 52 11.86 0.75 7.67
CA GLN A 52 11.72 0.91 6.23
C GLN A 52 10.24 0.77 5.80
N VAL A 53 9.57 -0.28 6.26
CA VAL A 53 8.13 -0.49 6.00
C VAL A 53 7.30 0.68 6.51
N ARG A 54 7.61 1.21 7.70
CA ARG A 54 6.90 2.36 8.26
C ARG A 54 7.06 3.60 7.40
N ASN A 55 8.26 3.89 6.90
CA ASN A 55 8.51 5.06 6.04
C ASN A 55 7.73 4.94 4.72
N GLU A 56 7.76 3.79 4.07
CA GLU A 56 6.96 3.53 2.87
C GLU A 56 5.45 3.70 3.13
N LEU A 57 4.97 3.21 4.27
CA LEU A 57 3.56 3.38 4.64
C LEU A 57 3.21 4.85 4.92
N LEU A 58 4.11 5.64 5.52
CA LEU A 58 3.91 7.08 5.71
C LEU A 58 3.81 7.80 4.37
N ASP A 59 4.70 7.50 3.44
CA ASP A 59 4.70 8.12 2.11
C ASP A 59 3.44 7.77 1.31
N LEU A 60 2.94 6.55 1.47
CA LEU A 60 1.74 6.08 0.75
C LEU A 60 0.42 6.56 1.40
N LEU A 61 0.30 6.52 2.72
CA LEU A 61 -0.96 6.80 3.42
C LEU A 61 -1.07 8.26 3.88
N THR A 62 0.05 8.88 4.25
CA THR A 62 0.08 10.24 4.79
C THR A 62 1.13 11.11 4.10
N PRO A 63 1.07 11.30 2.77
CA PRO A 63 2.07 12.07 2.01
C PRO A 63 2.15 13.54 2.44
N HIS A 64 1.12 14.06 3.08
CA HIS A 64 1.07 15.43 3.60
C HIS A 64 1.45 15.53 5.08
N GLY A 65 1.93 14.45 5.69
CA GLY A 65 2.34 14.39 7.09
C GLY A 65 1.36 13.62 7.99
N ALA A 66 1.82 13.28 9.18
CA ALA A 66 1.02 12.53 10.14
C ALA A 66 -0.21 13.33 10.62
N PRO A 67 -1.38 12.70 10.76
CA PRO A 67 -2.59 13.37 11.19
C PRO A 67 -2.47 13.86 12.64
N GLN A 68 -2.90 15.10 12.90
CA GLN A 68 -2.96 15.64 14.27
C GLN A 68 -4.09 15.00 15.09
N HIS A 69 -5.20 14.67 14.45
CA HIS A 69 -6.36 14.00 15.05
C HIS A 69 -6.64 12.69 14.33
N PRO A 70 -5.90 11.60 14.65
CA PRO A 70 -6.08 10.33 13.99
C PRO A 70 -7.42 9.68 14.39
N HIS A 71 -8.18 9.24 13.41
CA HIS A 71 -9.40 8.43 13.63
C HIS A 71 -9.06 6.95 13.76
N TYR A 72 -7.95 6.53 13.17
CA TYR A 72 -7.52 5.13 13.14
C TYR A 72 -6.04 5.01 13.52
N ILE A 73 -5.69 3.89 14.11
CA ILE A 73 -4.31 3.52 14.44
C ILE A 73 -3.98 2.22 13.73
N LEU A 74 -2.95 2.24 12.91
CA LEU A 74 -2.43 1.08 12.21
C LEU A 74 -1.22 0.52 12.96
N ASN A 75 -1.38 -0.68 13.49
CA ASN A 75 -0.29 -1.46 14.08
C ASN A 75 0.19 -2.47 13.07
N VAL A 76 1.47 -2.43 12.72
CA VAL A 76 2.11 -3.38 11.80
C VAL A 76 3.22 -4.11 12.52
N THR A 77 3.31 -5.41 12.30
CA THR A 77 4.37 -6.27 12.81
C THR A 77 5.08 -6.89 11.64
N VAL A 78 6.41 -6.82 11.61
CA VAL A 78 7.25 -7.46 10.60
C VAL A 78 8.20 -8.41 11.29
N ARG A 79 8.35 -9.62 10.75
CA ARG A 79 9.30 -10.63 11.23
C ARG A 79 10.17 -11.11 10.08
N GLU A 80 11.46 -11.09 10.31
CA GLU A 80 12.47 -11.64 9.39
C GLU A 80 12.95 -12.99 9.92
N SER A 81 13.02 -13.98 9.04
CA SER A 81 13.64 -15.28 9.30
C SER A 81 14.63 -15.59 8.21
N LYS A 82 15.86 -15.93 8.61
CA LYS A 82 16.95 -16.35 7.71
C LYS A 82 17.26 -17.83 7.93
N ASN A 83 17.13 -18.62 6.88
CA ASN A 83 17.53 -20.02 6.89
C ASN A 83 18.72 -20.22 5.96
N ALA A 84 19.87 -20.62 6.51
CA ALA A 84 21.04 -20.98 5.75
C ALA A 84 20.97 -22.47 5.37
N PHE A 85 20.97 -22.78 4.07
CA PHE A 85 20.80 -24.16 3.58
C PHE A 85 22.11 -24.90 3.32
N ALA A 86 23.21 -24.20 3.13
CA ALA A 86 24.50 -24.84 2.86
C ALA A 86 25.61 -24.12 3.61
N VAL A 87 26.29 -24.86 4.46
CA VAL A 87 27.52 -24.44 5.14
C VAL A 87 28.67 -25.29 4.60
N LYS A 88 29.64 -24.66 3.96
CA LYS A 88 30.89 -25.33 3.60
C LYS A 88 31.74 -25.54 4.84
N LYS A 89 32.76 -26.43 4.75
CA LYS A 89 33.72 -26.73 5.83
C LYS A 89 34.42 -25.50 6.43
N ASN A 90 34.43 -24.37 5.71
CA ASN A 90 34.97 -23.08 6.16
C ASN A 90 33.94 -22.18 6.82
N ALA A 91 32.79 -22.71 7.23
CA ALA A 91 31.70 -22.01 7.93
C ALA A 91 31.00 -20.86 7.16
N PHE A 92 31.25 -20.70 5.86
CA PHE A 92 30.50 -19.72 5.06
C PHE A 92 29.24 -20.34 4.47
N ALA A 93 28.09 -19.71 4.72
CA ALA A 93 26.83 -20.08 4.10
C ALA A 93 26.86 -19.76 2.60
N THR A 94 26.60 -20.76 1.75
CA THR A 94 26.63 -20.61 0.30
C THR A 94 25.27 -20.14 -0.25
N ARG A 95 24.18 -20.37 0.49
CA ARG A 95 22.82 -19.99 0.15
C ARG A 95 22.02 -19.75 1.43
N ALA A 96 21.25 -18.69 1.44
CA ALA A 96 20.33 -18.40 2.54
C ALA A 96 18.99 -17.98 1.96
N ASP A 97 17.91 -18.46 2.55
CA ASP A 97 16.56 -17.92 2.31
C ASP A 97 16.25 -16.87 3.34
N LEU A 98 15.74 -15.75 2.86
CA LEU A 98 15.19 -14.69 3.67
C LEU A 98 13.66 -14.72 3.54
N ARG A 99 12.97 -14.98 4.65
CA ARG A 99 11.51 -14.93 4.72
C ARG A 99 11.08 -13.73 5.55
N LEU A 100 10.26 -12.88 4.96
CA LEU A 100 9.58 -11.79 5.65
C LEU A 100 8.12 -12.18 5.84
N THR A 101 7.61 -12.01 7.06
CA THR A 101 6.20 -12.18 7.40
C THR A 101 5.71 -10.89 8.02
N GLY A 102 4.62 -10.36 7.47
CA GLY A 102 4.00 -9.12 7.93
C GLY A 102 2.58 -9.38 8.43
N GLY A 103 2.21 -8.78 9.55
CA GLY A 103 0.84 -8.74 10.04
C GLY A 103 0.42 -7.31 10.32
N PHE A 104 -0.86 -7.01 10.18
CA PHE A 104 -1.40 -5.70 10.53
C PHE A 104 -2.71 -5.80 11.31
N ASN A 105 -2.96 -4.77 12.10
CA ASN A 105 -4.21 -4.59 12.83
C ASN A 105 -4.58 -3.10 12.83
N LEU A 106 -5.76 -2.79 12.28
CA LEU A 106 -6.34 -1.45 12.26
C LEU A 106 -7.35 -1.32 13.39
N ILE A 107 -7.14 -0.35 14.25
CA ILE A 107 -8.03 -0.08 15.39
C ILE A 107 -8.59 1.33 15.31
N SER A 108 -9.81 1.51 15.81
CA SER A 108 -10.39 2.84 15.96
C SER A 108 -9.71 3.58 17.13
N SER A 109 -9.30 4.83 16.89
CA SER A 109 -8.67 5.69 17.92
C SER A 109 -9.64 6.05 19.04
N VAL A 110 -10.95 6.09 18.76
CA VAL A 110 -11.97 6.55 19.71
C VAL A 110 -12.31 5.49 20.75
N ASN A 111 -12.52 4.24 20.32
CA ASN A 111 -13.01 3.16 21.18
C ASN A 111 -12.05 1.97 21.30
N GLY A 112 -10.89 2.04 20.65
CA GLY A 112 -9.90 0.96 20.67
C GLY A 112 -10.35 -0.35 20.01
N LYS A 113 -11.52 -0.35 19.35
CA LYS A 113 -12.08 -1.56 18.75
C LYS A 113 -11.30 -1.93 17.47
N PRO A 114 -10.90 -3.20 17.30
CA PRO A 114 -10.29 -3.66 16.06
C PRO A 114 -11.33 -3.61 14.92
N LEU A 115 -10.95 -3.03 13.81
CA LEU A 115 -11.78 -2.90 12.61
C LEU A 115 -11.45 -3.99 11.60
N THR A 116 -10.16 -4.20 11.37
CA THR A 116 -9.66 -5.23 10.46
C THR A 116 -8.25 -5.64 10.82
N SER A 117 -7.89 -6.86 10.49
CA SER A 117 -6.54 -7.40 10.66
C SER A 117 -6.22 -8.38 9.54
N GLY A 118 -4.93 -8.56 9.25
CA GLY A 118 -4.45 -9.49 8.24
C GLY A 118 -3.02 -9.95 8.53
N ASN A 119 -2.63 -11.07 7.92
CA ASN A 119 -1.32 -11.68 8.06
C ASN A 119 -0.80 -12.16 6.68
#